data_2cc5e17855451b8a18df82d61cdbc953
#
_entry.id   2cc5e17855451b8a18df82d61cdbc953
#
_cell.length_a   1.000
_cell.length_b   1.000
_cell.length_c   1.000
_cell.angle_alpha   90.00
_cell.angle_beta   90.00
_cell.angle_gamma   90.00
#
_symmetry.space_group_name_H-M   'P 1'
#
loop_
_entity.id
_entity.type
_entity.pdbx_description
1 polymer ?
#
loop_
_entity_poly.entity_id
_entity_poly.type
_entity_poly.pdbx_seq_one_letter_code
_entity_poly.pdbx_strand_id
1 'polypeptide(L)'
;IVWVSSDTDKYRKLVWVTLFLTFDLIMFGAFTRLTDSGLGCPDWPGCYGHANPLQAHADISAAETAMPTGPVTVVKAWIEMIHRYLAMGIGVLIVALMMIAWRRWLQSGRKEIKFSPLFPTLLFTFVCVQGAFGAWTVTMKLQPVIVTIHLLLGMALLALLTWLGARLSDHPPVPRSASVLLIPASLATV
;
A
#
# COMPACT_ATOMS: atom_id res chain seq x y z
N ILE A 1 7.35 -4.88 24.94
CA ILE A 1 7.86 -6.02 24.15
C ILE A 1 8.70 -5.55 22.96
N VAL A 2 8.40 -4.39 22.35
CA VAL A 2 9.14 -3.85 21.18
C VAL A 2 10.57 -3.40 21.54
N TRP A 3 10.84 -3.04 22.78
CA TRP A 3 12.11 -2.43 23.22
C TRP A 3 13.27 -3.43 23.46
N VAL A 4 13.00 -4.72 23.59
CA VAL A 4 13.99 -5.75 23.92
C VAL A 4 14.44 -6.57 22.69
N SER A 5 13.79 -6.40 21.53
CA SER A 5 14.14 -7.14 20.33
C SER A 5 15.36 -6.55 19.60
N SER A 6 16.13 -7.42 18.93
CA SER A 6 17.25 -6.99 18.08
C SER A 6 16.75 -6.00 17.01
N ASP A 7 17.65 -5.17 16.52
CA ASP A 7 17.27 -4.19 15.50
C ASP A 7 16.79 -4.84 14.20
N THR A 8 17.28 -6.02 13.84
CA THR A 8 16.78 -6.82 12.73
C THR A 8 15.34 -7.24 12.96
N ASP A 9 14.99 -7.64 14.18
CA ASP A 9 13.62 -8.00 14.54
C ASP A 9 12.66 -6.81 14.47
N LYS A 10 13.11 -5.62 14.87
CA LYS A 10 12.31 -4.39 14.76
C LYS A 10 12.02 -4.05 13.30
N TYR A 11 13.02 -4.14 12.43
CA TYR A 11 12.86 -3.91 11.00
C TYR A 11 11.91 -4.93 10.36
N ARG A 12 12.10 -6.22 10.67
CA ARG A 12 11.20 -7.29 10.22
C ARG A 12 9.77 -7.07 10.68
N LYS A 13 9.55 -6.70 11.95
CA LYS A 13 8.21 -6.36 12.48
C LYS A 13 7.58 -5.20 11.72
N LEU A 14 8.35 -4.16 11.41
CA LEU A 14 7.85 -3.03 10.61
C LEU A 14 7.43 -3.47 9.22
N VAL A 15 8.18 -4.36 8.56
CA VAL A 15 7.79 -4.94 7.26
C VAL A 15 6.46 -5.68 7.38
N TRP A 16 6.29 -6.55 8.39
CA TRP A 16 5.05 -7.32 8.59
C TRP A 16 3.85 -6.41 8.92
N VAL A 17 4.05 -5.36 9.71
CA VAL A 17 3.00 -4.36 9.99
C VAL A 17 2.61 -3.64 8.69
N THR A 18 3.59 -3.20 7.90
CA THR A 18 3.34 -2.54 6.61
C THR A 18 2.59 -3.46 5.65
N LEU A 19 2.96 -4.74 5.60
CA LEU A 19 2.29 -5.77 4.80
C LEU A 19 0.83 -5.94 5.21
N PHE A 20 0.59 -6.14 6.51
CA PHE A 20 -0.77 -6.33 7.03
C PHE A 20 -1.65 -5.11 6.72
N LEU A 21 -1.17 -3.91 7.00
CA LEU A 21 -1.90 -2.68 6.69
C LEU A 21 -2.10 -2.47 5.18
N THR A 22 -1.16 -2.94 4.34
CA THR A 22 -1.32 -2.92 2.87
C THR A 22 -2.43 -3.86 2.43
N PHE A 23 -2.53 -5.05 3.04
CA PHE A 23 -3.63 -5.97 2.80
C PHE A 23 -4.98 -5.34 3.17
N ASP A 24 -5.08 -4.76 4.38
CA ASP A 24 -6.29 -4.07 4.83
C ASP A 24 -6.66 -2.90 3.91
N LEU A 25 -5.65 -2.15 3.43
CA LEU A 25 -5.86 -1.07 2.47
C LEU A 25 -6.45 -1.57 1.14
N ILE A 26 -5.98 -2.70 0.62
CA ILE A 26 -6.53 -3.32 -0.59
C ILE A 26 -7.98 -3.74 -0.36
N MET A 27 -8.28 -4.35 0.78
CA MET A 27 -9.66 -4.73 1.15
C MET A 27 -10.56 -3.50 1.28
N PHE A 28 -10.05 -2.43 1.89
CA PHE A 28 -10.79 -1.17 2.01
C PHE A 28 -10.97 -0.49 0.64
N GLY A 29 -10.00 -0.58 -0.27
CA GLY A 29 -10.11 -0.11 -1.65
C GLY A 29 -11.19 -0.87 -2.43
N ALA A 30 -11.28 -2.20 -2.24
CA ALA A 30 -12.38 -3.01 -2.78
C ALA A 30 -13.74 -2.57 -2.21
N PHE A 31 -13.82 -2.31 -0.91
CA PHE A 31 -15.02 -1.78 -0.27
C PHE A 31 -15.41 -0.41 -0.85
N THR A 32 -14.45 0.52 -1.01
CA THR A 32 -14.67 1.82 -1.66
C THR A 32 -15.28 1.65 -3.06
N ARG A 33 -14.80 0.65 -3.83
CA ARG A 33 -15.32 0.36 -5.17
C ARG A 33 -16.73 -0.24 -5.12
N LEU A 34 -16.97 -1.20 -4.22
CA LEU A 34 -18.27 -1.89 -4.09
C LEU A 34 -19.38 -0.98 -3.56
N THR A 35 -19.03 0.03 -2.75
CA THR A 35 -19.99 1.03 -2.23
C THR A 35 -20.17 2.22 -3.18
N ASP A 36 -19.58 2.15 -4.38
CA ASP A 36 -19.61 3.24 -5.36
C ASP A 36 -19.14 4.59 -4.78
N SER A 37 -18.10 4.53 -3.92
CA SER A 37 -17.57 5.69 -3.19
C SER A 37 -16.31 6.28 -3.82
N GLY A 38 -15.84 5.75 -4.96
CA GLY A 38 -14.57 6.18 -5.58
C GLY A 38 -14.62 7.53 -6.29
N LEU A 39 -15.75 8.23 -6.28
CA LEU A 39 -15.95 9.60 -6.79
C LEU A 39 -16.74 10.45 -5.78
N GLY A 40 -16.63 10.16 -4.49
CA GLY A 40 -17.22 10.97 -3.44
C GLY A 40 -16.56 12.36 -3.30
N CYS A 41 -15.29 12.47 -3.76
CA CYS A 41 -14.53 13.70 -3.89
C CYS A 41 -14.07 13.86 -5.35
N PRO A 42 -14.37 14.98 -6.02
CA PRO A 42 -14.10 15.13 -7.46
C PRO A 42 -12.65 15.43 -7.80
N ASP A 43 -11.85 15.80 -6.81
CA ASP A 43 -10.46 16.26 -6.93
C ASP A 43 -9.48 15.36 -6.16
N TRP A 44 -8.20 15.59 -6.37
CA TRP A 44 -7.09 14.91 -5.69
C TRP A 44 -5.94 15.92 -5.49
N PRO A 45 -5.24 15.90 -4.34
CA PRO A 45 -5.29 14.95 -3.22
C PRO A 45 -6.41 15.20 -2.20
N GLY A 46 -7.05 16.33 -2.20
CA GLY A 46 -8.09 16.74 -1.26
C GLY A 46 -9.51 16.35 -1.67
N CYS A 47 -10.47 17.10 -1.13
CA CYS A 47 -11.90 17.00 -1.43
C CYS A 47 -12.45 18.43 -1.56
N TYR A 48 -12.89 18.82 -2.75
CA TYR A 48 -13.33 20.20 -3.07
C TYR A 48 -12.29 21.27 -2.67
N GLY A 49 -10.99 21.00 -2.92
CA GLY A 49 -9.89 21.90 -2.55
C GLY A 49 -9.54 21.92 -1.06
N HIS A 50 -10.24 21.15 -0.22
CA HIS A 50 -10.00 21.06 1.21
C HIS A 50 -9.25 19.78 1.61
N ALA A 51 -8.60 19.79 2.78
CA ALA A 51 -7.83 18.62 3.26
C ALA A 51 -8.71 17.46 3.72
N ASN A 52 -9.98 17.71 4.08
CA ASN A 52 -10.90 16.69 4.58
C ASN A 52 -12.37 17.06 4.28
N PRO A 53 -13.29 16.07 4.30
CA PRO A 53 -14.71 16.29 4.02
C PRO A 53 -15.45 17.16 5.04
N LEU A 54 -14.93 17.36 6.27
CA LEU A 54 -15.54 18.27 7.23
C LEU A 54 -15.43 19.72 6.75
N GLN A 55 -14.27 20.08 6.23
CA GLN A 55 -14.04 21.42 5.67
C GLN A 55 -14.81 21.64 4.35
N ALA A 56 -14.98 20.57 3.57
CA ALA A 56 -15.72 20.56 2.31
C ALA A 56 -17.23 20.32 2.48
N HIS A 57 -17.77 20.30 3.71
CA HIS A 57 -19.15 19.88 3.98
C HIS A 57 -20.20 20.69 3.19
N ALA A 58 -20.01 22.00 3.07
CA ALA A 58 -20.94 22.87 2.35
C ALA A 58 -20.97 22.49 0.85
N ASP A 59 -19.80 22.29 0.22
CA ASP A 59 -19.68 21.93 -1.19
C ASP A 59 -20.25 20.54 -1.47
N ILE A 60 -19.98 19.56 -0.58
CA ILE A 60 -20.51 18.20 -0.67
C ILE A 60 -22.04 18.23 -0.57
N SER A 61 -22.61 18.95 0.41
CA SER A 61 -24.07 19.06 0.59
C SER A 61 -24.73 19.78 -0.59
N ALA A 62 -24.11 20.78 -1.15
CA ALA A 62 -24.60 21.45 -2.36
C ALA A 62 -24.60 20.49 -3.57
N ALA A 63 -23.53 19.71 -3.76
CA ALA A 63 -23.46 18.71 -4.83
C ALA A 63 -24.48 17.60 -4.68
N GLU A 64 -24.70 17.09 -3.44
CA GLU A 64 -25.71 16.08 -3.12
C GLU A 64 -27.13 16.61 -3.36
N THR A 65 -27.39 17.87 -3.01
CA THR A 65 -28.70 18.51 -3.26
C THR A 65 -28.95 18.73 -4.76
N ALA A 66 -27.91 19.15 -5.50
CA ALA A 66 -28.02 19.36 -6.95
C ALA A 66 -28.22 18.04 -7.73
N MET A 67 -27.69 16.92 -7.22
CA MET A 67 -27.76 15.60 -7.85
C MET A 67 -27.98 14.51 -6.80
N PRO A 68 -29.20 14.30 -6.28
CA PRO A 68 -29.47 13.36 -5.19
C PRO A 68 -29.12 11.88 -5.51
N THR A 69 -29.10 11.51 -6.79
CA THR A 69 -28.68 10.18 -7.25
C THR A 69 -27.23 10.14 -7.75
N GLY A 70 -26.49 11.22 -7.53
CA GLY A 70 -25.10 11.37 -7.97
C GLY A 70 -24.10 10.56 -7.14
N PRO A 71 -22.84 10.56 -7.55
CA PRO A 71 -21.77 9.84 -6.86
C PRO A 71 -21.36 10.50 -5.54
N VAL A 72 -21.71 11.77 -5.32
CA VAL A 72 -21.25 12.58 -4.17
C VAL A 72 -22.27 12.53 -3.05
N THR A 73 -21.85 12.03 -1.88
CA THR A 73 -22.53 12.15 -0.61
C THR A 73 -21.51 12.32 0.51
N VAL A 74 -21.89 12.85 1.66
CA VAL A 74 -20.98 12.98 2.82
C VAL A 74 -20.33 11.65 3.19
N VAL A 75 -21.11 10.56 3.19
CA VAL A 75 -20.62 9.22 3.53
C VAL A 75 -19.62 8.73 2.50
N LYS A 76 -19.91 8.84 1.21
CA LYS A 76 -19.01 8.41 0.13
C LYS A 76 -17.71 9.23 0.13
N ALA A 77 -17.78 10.52 0.36
CA ALA A 77 -16.61 11.38 0.48
C ALA A 77 -15.70 10.93 1.64
N TRP A 78 -16.26 10.57 2.79
CA TRP A 78 -15.49 10.04 3.91
C TRP A 78 -14.86 8.68 3.62
N ILE A 79 -15.59 7.75 3.02
CA ILE A 79 -15.05 6.42 2.63
C ILE A 79 -13.84 6.62 1.71
N GLU A 80 -13.94 7.46 0.70
CA GLU A 80 -12.85 7.75 -0.23
C GLU A 80 -11.64 8.41 0.47
N MET A 81 -11.88 9.44 1.29
CA MET A 81 -10.80 10.14 1.96
C MET A 81 -10.08 9.29 3.01
N ILE A 82 -10.79 8.41 3.74
CA ILE A 82 -10.17 7.43 4.65
C ILE A 82 -9.24 6.50 3.86
N HIS A 83 -9.66 5.99 2.69
CA HIS A 83 -8.80 5.18 1.83
C HIS A 83 -7.53 5.94 1.44
N ARG A 84 -7.64 7.21 1.05
CA ARG A 84 -6.49 8.05 0.70
C ARG A 84 -5.55 8.28 1.90
N TYR A 85 -6.08 8.51 3.10
CA TYR A 85 -5.26 8.68 4.31
C TYR A 85 -4.52 7.39 4.69
N LEU A 86 -5.19 6.24 4.60
CA LEU A 86 -4.55 4.95 4.83
C LEU A 86 -3.45 4.70 3.80
N ALA A 87 -3.68 5.00 2.52
CA ALA A 87 -2.67 4.90 1.46
C ALA A 87 -1.45 5.78 1.73
N MET A 88 -1.67 7.01 2.20
CA MET A 88 -0.60 7.92 2.61
C MET A 88 0.20 7.36 3.79
N GLY A 89 -0.48 6.76 4.78
CA GLY A 89 0.15 6.06 5.91
C GLY A 89 1.06 4.92 5.45
N ILE A 90 0.62 4.09 4.50
CA ILE A 90 1.48 3.04 3.90
C ILE A 90 2.70 3.66 3.20
N GLY A 91 2.51 4.74 2.46
CA GLY A 91 3.62 5.49 1.85
C GLY A 91 4.67 5.91 2.87
N VAL A 92 4.24 6.47 4.01
CA VAL A 92 5.14 6.87 5.12
C VAL A 92 5.88 5.66 5.70
N LEU A 93 5.21 4.53 5.89
CA LEU A 93 5.85 3.30 6.38
C LEU A 93 6.90 2.77 5.41
N ILE A 94 6.66 2.81 4.10
CA ILE A 94 7.62 2.41 3.07
C ILE A 94 8.83 3.35 3.06
N VAL A 95 8.62 4.67 3.20
CA VAL A 95 9.71 5.65 3.37
C VAL A 95 10.54 5.30 4.61
N ALA A 96 9.90 4.99 5.73
CA ALA A 96 10.60 4.59 6.95
C ALA A 96 11.43 3.31 6.75
N LEU A 97 10.90 2.29 6.06
CA LEU A 97 11.64 1.07 5.69
C LEU A 97 12.87 1.41 4.86
N MET A 98 12.72 2.25 3.85
CA MET A 98 13.84 2.69 2.99
C MET A 98 14.90 3.45 3.80
N MET A 99 14.51 4.42 4.61
CA MET A 99 15.45 5.22 5.42
C MET A 99 16.22 4.38 6.43
N ILE A 100 15.55 3.43 7.11
CA ILE A 100 16.18 2.52 8.06
C ILE A 100 17.21 1.64 7.34
N ALA A 101 16.87 1.09 6.17
CA ALA A 101 17.77 0.27 5.38
C ALA A 101 19.02 1.06 4.94
N TRP A 102 18.83 2.27 4.40
CA TRP A 102 19.93 3.16 4.03
C TRP A 102 20.84 3.50 5.20
N ARG A 103 20.27 3.92 6.33
CA ARG A 103 21.03 4.26 7.54
C ARG A 103 21.89 3.10 8.02
N ARG A 104 21.33 1.89 8.09
CA ARG A 104 22.04 0.69 8.54
C ARG A 104 23.12 0.27 7.58
N TRP A 105 22.82 0.27 6.30
CA TRP A 105 23.79 -0.08 5.27
C TRP A 105 25.01 0.86 5.30
N LEU A 106 24.81 2.16 5.50
CA LEU A 106 25.89 3.13 5.66
C LEU A 106 26.67 2.91 6.96
N GLN A 107 25.99 2.66 8.07
CA GLN A 107 26.63 2.42 9.38
C GLN A 107 27.47 1.13 9.40
N SER A 108 27.08 0.10 8.66
CA SER A 108 27.86 -1.15 8.52
C SER A 108 29.07 -1.04 7.58
N GLY A 109 29.37 0.14 7.04
CA GLY A 109 30.40 0.31 6.02
C GLY A 109 30.06 -0.40 4.71
N ARG A 110 28.76 -0.52 4.38
CA ARG A 110 28.22 -1.16 3.17
C ARG A 110 28.45 -2.68 3.09
N LYS A 111 28.67 -3.33 4.23
CA LYS A 111 28.97 -4.78 4.30
C LYS A 111 27.74 -5.64 4.59
N GLU A 112 26.70 -5.07 5.20
CA GLU A 112 25.54 -5.83 5.65
C GLU A 112 24.50 -5.99 4.52
N ILE A 113 24.62 -7.07 3.75
CA ILE A 113 23.73 -7.38 2.59
C ILE A 113 22.26 -7.49 3.00
N LYS A 114 21.99 -7.93 4.23
CA LYS A 114 20.62 -8.07 4.77
C LYS A 114 19.86 -6.73 4.80
N PHE A 115 20.56 -5.61 4.91
CA PHE A 115 20.04 -4.25 4.86
C PHE A 115 20.39 -3.50 3.58
N SER A 116 20.63 -4.22 2.48
CA SER A 116 20.82 -3.55 1.18
C SER A 116 19.65 -2.61 0.88
N PRO A 117 19.89 -1.31 0.64
CA PRO A 117 18.81 -0.34 0.46
C PRO A 117 18.14 -0.43 -0.92
N LEU A 118 18.70 -1.21 -1.84
CA LEU A 118 18.21 -1.31 -3.21
C LEU A 118 16.73 -1.70 -3.26
N PHE A 119 16.37 -2.79 -2.57
CA PHE A 119 15.00 -3.28 -2.63
C PHE A 119 13.99 -2.34 -1.94
N PRO A 120 14.22 -1.80 -0.72
CA PRO A 120 13.36 -0.77 -0.14
C PRO A 120 13.25 0.50 -0.99
N THR A 121 14.30 0.90 -1.71
CA THR A 121 14.25 2.03 -2.65
C THR A 121 13.38 1.71 -3.87
N LEU A 122 13.46 0.49 -4.40
CA LEU A 122 12.56 0.03 -5.47
C LEU A 122 11.11 -0.01 -5.00
N LEU A 123 10.84 -0.47 -3.76
CA LEU A 123 9.50 -0.43 -3.15
C LEU A 123 8.97 1.00 -3.05
N PHE A 124 9.82 1.95 -2.66
CA PHE A 124 9.44 3.36 -2.61
C PHE A 124 9.09 3.90 -4.01
N THR A 125 9.91 3.64 -5.01
CA THR A 125 9.61 4.03 -6.39
C THR A 125 8.30 3.40 -6.86
N PHE A 126 8.10 2.13 -6.55
CA PHE A 126 6.88 1.39 -6.90
C PHE A 126 5.64 1.99 -6.24
N VAL A 127 5.69 2.36 -4.95
CA VAL A 127 4.54 2.98 -4.26
C VAL A 127 4.25 4.39 -4.78
N CYS A 128 5.25 5.13 -5.27
CA CYS A 128 5.01 6.41 -5.94
C CYS A 128 4.23 6.21 -7.25
N VAL A 129 4.57 5.20 -8.05
CA VAL A 129 3.81 4.82 -9.25
C VAL A 129 2.38 4.40 -8.87
N GLN A 130 2.23 3.55 -7.85
CA GLN A 130 0.94 3.14 -7.32
C GLN A 130 0.07 4.34 -6.89
N GLY A 131 0.68 5.34 -6.22
CA GLY A 131 0.01 6.57 -5.82
C GLY A 131 -0.45 7.41 -7.01
N ALA A 132 0.36 7.48 -8.07
CA ALA A 132 -0.02 8.17 -9.31
C ALA A 132 -1.23 7.50 -9.96
N PHE A 133 -1.25 6.17 -10.06
CA PHE A 133 -2.43 5.44 -10.54
C PHE A 133 -3.64 5.65 -9.62
N GLY A 134 -3.44 5.74 -8.30
CA GLY A 134 -4.49 6.11 -7.35
C GLY A 134 -5.10 7.49 -7.65
N ALA A 135 -4.27 8.50 -7.91
CA ALA A 135 -4.73 9.82 -8.34
C ALA A 135 -5.52 9.77 -9.66
N TRP A 136 -5.02 8.99 -10.63
CA TRP A 136 -5.69 8.83 -11.93
C TRP A 136 -7.03 8.10 -11.84
N THR A 137 -7.26 7.22 -10.87
CA THR A 137 -8.59 6.62 -10.68
C THR A 137 -9.65 7.70 -10.47
N VAL A 138 -9.32 8.79 -9.78
CA VAL A 138 -10.22 9.91 -9.51
C VAL A 138 -10.27 10.87 -10.70
N THR A 139 -9.11 11.38 -11.13
CA THR A 139 -9.04 12.42 -12.17
C THR A 139 -9.51 11.93 -13.54
N MET A 140 -9.43 10.61 -13.81
CA MET A 140 -9.97 9.96 -15.02
C MET A 140 -11.34 9.31 -14.78
N LYS A 141 -12.05 9.71 -13.70
CA LYS A 141 -13.44 9.30 -13.43
C LYS A 141 -13.64 7.78 -13.47
N LEU A 142 -12.80 7.04 -12.75
CA LEU A 142 -12.82 5.58 -12.60
C LEU A 142 -12.71 4.81 -13.93
N GLN A 143 -11.91 5.31 -14.86
CA GLN A 143 -11.68 4.59 -16.11
C GLN A 143 -11.26 3.14 -15.84
N PRO A 144 -11.93 2.11 -16.41
CA PRO A 144 -11.75 0.72 -16.00
C PRO A 144 -10.30 0.20 -16.10
N VAL A 145 -9.57 0.61 -17.15
CA VAL A 145 -8.17 0.21 -17.35
C VAL A 145 -7.30 0.76 -16.21
N ILE A 146 -7.48 2.04 -15.83
CA ILE A 146 -6.71 2.68 -14.73
C ILE A 146 -7.00 2.00 -13.39
N VAL A 147 -8.28 1.74 -13.10
CA VAL A 147 -8.69 1.05 -11.87
C VAL A 147 -8.09 -0.37 -11.81
N THR A 148 -8.12 -1.10 -12.92
CA THR A 148 -7.55 -2.45 -13.01
C THR A 148 -6.04 -2.44 -12.80
N ILE A 149 -5.32 -1.53 -13.44
CA ILE A 149 -3.86 -1.40 -13.25
C ILE A 149 -3.55 -1.02 -11.81
N HIS A 150 -4.28 -0.08 -11.22
CA HIS A 150 -4.11 0.31 -9.82
C HIS A 150 -4.29 -0.89 -8.87
N LEU A 151 -5.30 -1.72 -9.10
CA LEU A 151 -5.51 -2.95 -8.32
C LEU A 151 -4.36 -3.94 -8.49
N LEU A 152 -3.93 -4.21 -9.73
CA LEU A 152 -2.82 -5.14 -10.00
C LEU A 152 -1.51 -4.67 -9.39
N LEU A 153 -1.21 -3.38 -9.46
CA LEU A 153 -0.05 -2.79 -8.79
C LEU A 153 -0.16 -2.90 -7.26
N GLY A 154 -1.36 -2.71 -6.69
CA GLY A 154 -1.60 -2.92 -5.25
C GLY A 154 -1.30 -4.36 -4.82
N MET A 155 -1.78 -5.34 -5.59
CA MET A 155 -1.49 -6.78 -5.36
C MET A 155 0.01 -7.09 -5.52
N ALA A 156 0.67 -6.49 -6.50
CA ALA A 156 2.11 -6.64 -6.69
C ALA A 156 2.89 -6.03 -5.52
N LEU A 157 2.48 -4.87 -4.99
CA LEU A 157 3.08 -4.27 -3.79
C LEU A 157 2.97 -5.21 -2.58
N LEU A 158 1.81 -5.82 -2.38
CA LEU A 158 1.59 -6.80 -1.32
C LEU A 158 2.52 -8.00 -1.48
N ALA A 159 2.67 -8.54 -2.69
CA ALA A 159 3.58 -9.64 -3.00
C ALA A 159 5.06 -9.27 -2.74
N LEU A 160 5.48 -8.06 -3.11
CA LEU A 160 6.83 -7.55 -2.86
C LEU A 160 7.12 -7.38 -1.36
N LEU A 161 6.16 -6.88 -0.58
CA LEU A 161 6.29 -6.79 0.88
C LEU A 161 6.33 -8.16 1.53
N THR A 162 5.52 -9.13 1.04
CA THR A 162 5.55 -10.52 1.50
C THR A 162 6.92 -11.15 1.25
N TRP A 163 7.46 -10.96 0.05
CA TRP A 163 8.80 -11.43 -0.30
C TRP A 163 9.88 -10.82 0.61
N LEU A 164 9.83 -9.51 0.87
CA LEU A 164 10.75 -8.85 1.79
C LEU A 164 10.63 -9.42 3.21
N GLY A 165 9.41 -9.59 3.72
CA GLY A 165 9.14 -10.15 5.04
C GLY A 165 9.67 -11.59 5.17
N ALA A 166 9.41 -12.43 4.16
CA ALA A 166 9.92 -13.79 4.10
C ALA A 166 11.46 -13.82 4.08
N ARG A 167 12.09 -13.01 3.25
CA ARG A 167 13.55 -12.91 3.16
C ARG A 167 14.23 -12.49 4.47
N LEU A 168 13.55 -11.70 5.30
CA LEU A 168 14.05 -11.25 6.61
C LEU A 168 13.76 -12.26 7.73
N SER A 169 12.92 -13.26 7.49
CA SER A 169 12.58 -14.29 8.46
C SER A 169 13.60 -15.42 8.42
N ASP A 170 13.89 -15.98 9.59
CA ASP A 170 14.76 -17.15 9.69
C ASP A 170 13.92 -18.38 9.31
N HIS A 171 14.32 -19.07 8.25
CA HIS A 171 13.68 -20.33 7.82
C HIS A 171 14.49 -21.51 8.33
N PRO A 172 13.84 -22.54 8.92
CA PRO A 172 14.53 -23.78 9.23
C PRO A 172 15.02 -24.42 7.91
N PRO A 173 16.19 -25.10 7.94
CA PRO A 173 16.68 -25.78 6.75
C PRO A 173 15.65 -26.81 6.27
N VAL A 174 15.31 -26.74 4.98
CA VAL A 174 14.37 -27.70 4.37
C VAL A 174 15.01 -29.10 4.37
N PRO A 175 14.37 -30.13 4.95
CA PRO A 175 14.89 -31.47 4.90
C PRO A 175 15.13 -31.91 3.45
N ARG A 176 16.21 -32.64 3.18
CA ARG A 176 16.54 -33.13 1.81
C ARG A 176 15.39 -33.89 1.15
N SER A 177 14.58 -34.62 1.95
CA SER A 177 13.38 -35.31 1.46
C SER A 177 12.29 -34.35 0.93
N ALA A 178 12.16 -33.16 1.49
CA ALA A 178 11.17 -32.19 1.03
C ALA A 178 11.66 -31.37 -0.17
N SER A 179 12.99 -31.19 -0.34
CA SER A 179 13.54 -30.48 -1.50
C SER A 179 13.28 -31.21 -2.82
N VAL A 180 13.20 -32.56 -2.79
CA VAL A 180 12.85 -33.37 -3.97
C VAL A 180 11.41 -33.15 -4.42
N LEU A 181 10.49 -32.81 -3.50
CA LEU A 181 9.07 -32.54 -3.80
C LEU A 181 8.82 -31.12 -4.28
N LEU A 182 9.72 -30.17 -3.98
CA LEU A 182 9.57 -28.77 -4.41
C LEU A 182 9.91 -28.56 -5.90
N ILE A 183 10.79 -29.40 -6.49
CA ILE A 183 11.19 -29.31 -7.89
C ILE A 183 9.99 -29.53 -8.84
N PRO A 184 9.17 -30.58 -8.71
CA PRO A 184 8.02 -30.76 -9.58
C PRO A 184 6.89 -29.74 -9.32
N ALA A 185 6.74 -29.24 -8.09
CA ALA A 185 5.75 -28.22 -7.79
C ALA A 185 6.08 -26.85 -8.43
N SER A 186 7.36 -26.48 -8.49
CA SER A 186 7.80 -25.25 -9.16
C SER A 186 7.70 -25.33 -10.68
N LEU A 187 7.77 -26.53 -11.27
CA LEU A 187 7.59 -26.78 -12.70
C LEU A 187 6.11 -26.83 -13.12
N ALA A 188 5.19 -27.11 -12.18
CA ALA A 188 3.76 -27.14 -12.44
C ALA A 188 3.08 -25.77 -12.37
N THR A 189 3.80 -24.72 -11.97
CA THR A 189 3.30 -23.34 -11.82
C THR A 189 3.83 -22.38 -12.91
N VAL A 190 4.39 -22.90 -14.01
CA VAL A 190 4.81 -22.11 -15.18
C VAL A 190 3.75 -22.22 -16.27
#